data_d81392cc57864a42b7aba603ed38de3f
#
_entry.id   d81392cc57864a42b7aba603ed38de3f
#
_cell.length_a   1.000
_cell.length_b   1.000
_cell.length_c   1.000
_cell.angle_alpha   90.00
_cell.angle_beta   90.00
_cell.angle_gamma   90.00
#
_symmetry.space_group_name_H-M   'P 1'
#
loop_
_entity.id
_entity.type
_entity.pdbx_description
1 polymer ?
#
loop_
_entity_poly.entity_id
_entity_poly.type
_entity_poly.pdbx_seq_one_letter_code
_entity_poly.pdbx_strand_id
1 'polypeptide(L)'
;ELSRQGVEINLHEMYIGTFHHICRRLLKEFREYTRLERNFIETDQFEQQYMVYEHLADFEEIPNFELVVQSSYINNRTGEEVTVPPWKRCRTICQYVNRLSEELMKADDMTRSQDEKIRVLGWMMKRYEKLARKKNFLDFTKLQTEAYYILSEKENVRRRVLEKIRYILVDEYQDTNYIQERLVQILGGRERNIFVVGDDDQSIYRFRGATVANILQFQKHFGSSCRVITLHTNY
;
A
#
# COMPACT_ATOMS: atom_id res chain seq x y z
N GLU A 1 -33.86 -7.62 6.59
CA GLU A 1 -34.11 -9.04 6.86
C GLU A 1 -33.59 -9.45 8.24
N LEU A 2 -32.32 -9.11 8.58
CA LEU A 2 -31.72 -9.40 9.90
C LEU A 2 -32.44 -8.70 11.06
N SER A 3 -32.91 -7.47 10.87
CA SER A 3 -33.70 -6.75 11.88
C SER A 3 -35.05 -7.44 12.15
N ARG A 4 -35.62 -8.17 11.16
CA ARG A 4 -36.84 -8.98 11.35
C ARG A 4 -36.60 -10.23 12.21
N GLN A 5 -35.35 -10.65 12.34
CA GLN A 5 -34.93 -11.79 13.16
C GLN A 5 -34.49 -11.36 14.57
N GLY A 6 -34.68 -10.09 14.95
CA GLY A 6 -34.31 -9.56 16.25
C GLY A 6 -32.80 -9.37 16.45
N VAL A 7 -32.02 -9.37 15.36
CA VAL A 7 -30.57 -9.11 15.40
C VAL A 7 -30.33 -7.62 15.24
N GLU A 8 -30.00 -6.94 16.33
CA GLU A 8 -29.52 -5.55 16.26
C GLU A 8 -28.06 -5.53 15.80
N ILE A 9 -27.81 -4.96 14.62
CA ILE A 9 -26.47 -4.78 14.09
C ILE A 9 -26.02 -3.34 14.36
N ASN A 10 -25.00 -3.20 15.19
CA ASN A 10 -24.35 -1.91 15.41
C ASN A 10 -23.28 -1.67 14.33
N LEU A 11 -23.66 -1.04 13.23
CA LEU A 11 -22.75 -0.73 12.13
C LEU A 11 -21.57 0.18 12.54
N HIS A 12 -21.71 0.94 13.62
CA HIS A 12 -20.63 1.80 14.13
C HIS A 12 -19.47 1.01 14.73
N GLU A 13 -19.71 -0.21 15.19
CA GLU A 13 -18.68 -1.11 15.70
C GLU A 13 -17.96 -1.87 14.58
N MET A 14 -18.55 -1.94 13.39
CA MET A 14 -17.95 -2.62 12.25
C MET A 14 -16.93 -1.72 11.55
N TYR A 15 -15.85 -2.33 11.03
CA TYR A 15 -14.90 -1.69 10.14
C TYR A 15 -15.36 -1.93 8.70
N ILE A 16 -16.15 -1.02 8.14
CA ILE A 16 -16.68 -1.11 6.78
C ILE A 16 -16.07 -0.01 5.92
N GLY A 17 -15.52 -0.38 4.78
CA GLY A 17 -14.95 0.55 3.80
C GLY A 17 -13.77 -0.02 3.05
N THR A 18 -13.09 0.84 2.29
CA THR A 18 -11.85 0.49 1.59
C THR A 18 -10.69 0.27 2.57
N PHE A 19 -9.62 -0.39 2.13
CA PHE A 19 -8.41 -0.55 2.93
C PHE A 19 -7.90 0.78 3.49
N HIS A 20 -7.90 1.84 2.68
CA HIS A 20 -7.51 3.18 3.11
C HIS A 20 -8.39 3.71 4.24
N HIS A 21 -9.71 3.54 4.13
CA HIS A 21 -10.64 3.97 5.17
C HIS A 21 -10.39 3.23 6.49
N ILE A 22 -10.20 1.93 6.43
CA ILE A 22 -9.94 1.09 7.62
C ILE A 22 -8.58 1.45 8.23
N CYS A 23 -7.52 1.60 7.43
CA CYS A 23 -6.22 2.04 7.91
C CYS A 23 -6.26 3.40 8.59
N ARG A 24 -6.96 4.38 7.99
CA ARG A 24 -7.19 5.70 8.58
C ARG A 24 -7.87 5.63 9.93
N ARG A 25 -8.91 4.80 10.05
CA ARG A 25 -9.63 4.60 11.31
C ARG A 25 -8.73 4.00 12.37
N LEU A 26 -7.94 2.97 12.03
CA LEU A 26 -6.96 2.35 12.91
C LEU A 26 -5.89 3.36 13.38
N LEU A 27 -5.31 4.14 12.46
CA LEU A 27 -4.33 5.16 12.80
C LEU A 27 -4.89 6.27 13.70
N LYS A 28 -6.16 6.64 13.55
CA LYS A 28 -6.84 7.59 14.44
C LYS A 28 -7.12 6.99 15.81
N GLU A 29 -7.57 5.75 15.87
CA GLU A 29 -7.90 5.05 17.11
C GLU A 29 -6.64 4.74 17.95
N PHE A 30 -5.56 4.33 17.31
CA PHE A 30 -4.30 3.93 17.96
C PHE A 30 -3.17 4.94 17.76
N ARG A 31 -3.53 6.20 17.64
CA ARG A 31 -2.61 7.28 17.31
C ARG A 31 -1.43 7.42 18.26
N GLU A 32 -1.61 7.18 19.55
CA GLU A 32 -0.58 7.21 20.57
C GLU A 32 0.57 6.23 20.32
N TYR A 33 0.35 5.22 19.48
CA TYR A 33 1.35 4.23 19.08
C TYR A 33 2.01 4.54 17.73
N THR A 34 1.52 5.56 17.04
CA THR A 34 2.10 6.00 15.76
C THR A 34 3.19 7.05 15.99
N ARG A 35 4.07 7.22 15.01
CA ARG A 35 5.04 8.33 14.97
C ARG A 35 4.47 9.57 14.28
N LEU A 36 3.16 9.55 13.96
CA LEU A 36 2.48 10.63 13.24
C LEU A 36 2.17 11.78 14.18
N GLU A 37 2.39 12.99 13.72
CA GLU A 37 2.00 14.19 14.46
C GLU A 37 0.47 14.32 14.55
N ARG A 38 0.02 15.17 15.47
CA ARG A 38 -1.42 15.29 15.77
C ARG A 38 -2.30 15.60 14.57
N ASN A 39 -1.82 16.37 13.64
CA ASN A 39 -2.57 16.88 12.48
C ASN A 39 -1.82 16.51 11.20
N PHE A 40 -1.64 15.21 10.94
CA PHE A 40 -1.11 14.81 9.64
C PHE A 40 -2.08 15.22 8.53
N ILE A 41 -1.51 15.62 7.41
CA ILE A 41 -2.23 16.05 6.21
C ILE A 41 -2.27 14.85 5.28
N GLU A 42 -3.48 14.36 5.01
CA GLU A 42 -3.65 13.32 4.00
C GLU A 42 -3.51 13.98 2.63
N THR A 43 -2.62 13.44 1.82
CA THR A 43 -2.32 13.98 0.49
C THR A 43 -2.82 13.08 -0.61
N ASP A 44 -3.37 13.68 -1.65
CA ASP A 44 -3.71 12.98 -2.88
C ASP A 44 -2.48 12.79 -3.78
N GLN A 45 -2.68 12.16 -4.93
CA GLN A 45 -1.61 11.91 -5.90
C GLN A 45 -1.01 13.20 -6.47
N PHE A 46 -1.80 14.24 -6.63
CA PHE A 46 -1.32 15.53 -7.14
C PHE A 46 -0.45 16.24 -6.10
N GLU A 47 -0.90 16.31 -4.87
CA GLU A 47 -0.17 16.92 -3.76
C GLU A 47 1.14 16.18 -3.47
N GLN A 48 1.12 14.84 -3.52
CA GLN A 48 2.30 14.01 -3.42
C GLN A 48 3.33 14.36 -4.51
N GLN A 49 2.87 14.43 -5.76
CA GLN A 49 3.73 14.74 -6.89
C GLN A 49 4.22 16.19 -6.86
N TYR A 50 3.39 17.13 -6.40
CA TYR A 50 3.76 18.54 -6.24
C TYR A 50 4.85 18.71 -5.17
N MET A 51 4.74 18.01 -4.04
CA MET A 51 5.79 17.99 -3.01
C MET A 51 7.13 17.55 -3.60
N VAL A 52 7.14 16.50 -4.42
CA VAL A 52 8.36 16.01 -5.08
C VAL A 52 8.87 17.04 -6.09
N TYR A 53 7.97 17.74 -6.81
CA TYR A 53 8.32 18.76 -7.78
C TYR A 53 9.04 19.95 -7.15
N GLU A 54 8.55 20.44 -6.01
CA GLU A 54 9.21 21.52 -5.26
C GLU A 54 10.64 21.17 -4.79
N HIS A 55 10.95 19.87 -4.72
CA HIS A 55 12.23 19.36 -4.20
C HIS A 55 12.95 18.46 -5.20
N LEU A 56 12.63 18.57 -6.49
CA LEU A 56 13.20 17.69 -7.51
C LEU A 56 14.74 17.77 -7.54
N ALA A 57 15.31 18.95 -7.38
CA ALA A 57 16.77 19.12 -7.31
C ALA A 57 17.41 18.27 -6.20
N ASP A 58 16.74 18.16 -5.05
CA ASP A 58 17.24 17.32 -3.94
C ASP A 58 17.33 15.84 -4.36
N PHE A 59 16.43 15.34 -5.22
CA PHE A 59 16.47 13.96 -5.74
C PHE A 59 17.56 13.81 -6.79
N GLU A 60 17.77 14.81 -7.64
CA GLU A 60 18.80 14.81 -8.69
C GLU A 60 20.22 14.80 -8.12
N GLU A 61 20.43 15.24 -6.87
CA GLU A 61 21.70 15.10 -6.14
C GLU A 61 22.04 13.66 -5.76
N ILE A 62 21.10 12.72 -5.85
CA ILE A 62 21.38 11.31 -5.53
C ILE A 62 22.33 10.74 -6.58
N PRO A 63 23.50 10.18 -6.19
CA PRO A 63 24.44 9.61 -7.13
C PRO A 63 23.79 8.57 -8.05
N ASN A 64 24.04 8.69 -9.34
CA ASN A 64 23.51 7.78 -10.38
C ASN A 64 21.96 7.76 -10.47
N PHE A 65 21.30 8.84 -10.07
CA PHE A 65 19.84 9.00 -10.11
C PHE A 65 19.25 8.67 -11.49
N GLU A 66 19.95 9.01 -12.58
CA GLU A 66 19.55 8.75 -13.97
C GLU A 66 19.41 7.25 -14.31
N LEU A 67 20.00 6.35 -13.55
CA LEU A 67 19.79 4.90 -13.72
C LEU A 67 18.33 4.49 -13.48
N VAL A 68 17.58 5.32 -12.75
CA VAL A 68 16.19 5.03 -12.35
C VAL A 68 15.22 6.05 -12.94
N VAL A 69 15.59 7.32 -12.92
CA VAL A 69 14.73 8.42 -13.40
C VAL A 69 15.48 9.21 -14.46
N GLN A 70 15.25 8.86 -15.71
CA GLN A 70 15.93 9.47 -16.86
C GLN A 70 15.49 10.93 -17.07
N SER A 71 16.45 11.80 -17.39
CA SER A 71 16.20 13.18 -17.77
C SER A 71 15.92 13.32 -19.28
N SER A 72 16.41 12.40 -20.10
CA SER A 72 16.16 12.34 -21.55
C SER A 72 16.11 10.91 -22.06
N TYR A 73 15.63 10.71 -23.26
CA TYR A 73 15.66 9.45 -23.99
C TYR A 73 15.79 9.70 -25.51
N ILE A 74 16.34 8.73 -26.24
CA ILE A 74 16.38 8.78 -27.70
C ILE A 74 15.04 8.30 -28.26
N ASN A 75 14.41 9.11 -29.08
CA ASN A 75 13.19 8.73 -29.80
C ASN A 75 13.58 7.72 -30.90
N ASN A 76 13.13 6.49 -30.79
CA ASN A 76 13.47 5.41 -31.72
C ASN A 76 12.98 5.65 -33.17
N ARG A 77 12.03 6.58 -33.39
CA ARG A 77 11.52 6.91 -34.74
C ARG A 77 12.29 8.03 -35.40
N THR A 78 12.70 9.04 -34.64
CA THR A 78 13.36 10.25 -35.18
C THR A 78 14.87 10.24 -34.95
N GLY A 79 15.40 9.44 -34.05
CA GLY A 79 16.78 9.45 -33.59
C GLY A 79 17.13 10.67 -32.73
N GLU A 80 16.19 11.52 -32.41
CA GLU A 80 16.41 12.75 -31.64
C GLU A 80 16.37 12.48 -30.14
N GLU A 81 17.17 13.23 -29.41
CA GLU A 81 17.10 13.25 -27.96
C GLU A 81 15.92 14.08 -27.48
N VAL A 82 15.07 13.47 -26.65
CA VAL A 82 13.87 14.11 -26.09
C VAL A 82 14.04 14.26 -24.58
N THR A 83 13.99 15.49 -24.09
CA THR A 83 14.02 15.77 -22.64
C THR A 83 12.73 15.34 -21.96
N VAL A 84 12.85 14.67 -20.83
CA VAL A 84 11.71 14.28 -19.99
C VAL A 84 11.29 15.47 -19.12
N PRO A 85 10.07 15.96 -19.24
CA PRO A 85 9.61 17.09 -18.42
C PRO A 85 9.75 16.83 -16.92
N PRO A 86 10.14 17.84 -16.10
CA PRO A 86 10.31 17.68 -14.65
C PRO A 86 9.09 17.06 -13.97
N TRP A 87 7.89 17.45 -14.35
CA TRP A 87 6.64 16.89 -13.82
C TRP A 87 6.50 15.38 -14.07
N LYS A 88 6.92 14.89 -15.24
CA LYS A 88 6.92 13.46 -15.56
C LYS A 88 7.95 12.70 -14.73
N ARG A 89 9.12 13.29 -14.49
CA ARG A 89 10.16 12.72 -13.62
C ARG A 89 9.65 12.58 -12.18
N CYS A 90 8.98 13.61 -11.65
CA CYS A 90 8.34 13.57 -10.33
C CYS A 90 7.29 12.46 -10.24
N ARG A 91 6.48 12.28 -11.28
CA ARG A 91 5.53 11.17 -11.35
C ARG A 91 6.22 9.81 -11.26
N THR A 92 7.34 9.64 -11.96
CA THR A 92 8.13 8.41 -11.91
C THR A 92 8.67 8.15 -10.50
N ILE A 93 9.19 9.19 -9.82
CA ILE A 93 9.65 9.10 -8.43
C ILE A 93 8.50 8.61 -7.52
N CYS A 94 7.33 9.25 -7.59
CA CYS A 94 6.16 8.86 -6.80
C CYS A 94 5.74 7.41 -7.07
N GLN A 95 5.74 6.98 -8.34
CA GLN A 95 5.38 5.61 -8.70
C GLN A 95 6.34 4.58 -8.08
N TYR A 96 7.65 4.82 -8.12
CA TYR A 96 8.64 3.94 -7.48
C TYR A 96 8.46 3.91 -5.96
N VAL A 97 8.36 5.08 -5.32
CA VAL A 97 8.21 5.17 -3.87
C VAL A 97 6.94 4.44 -3.40
N ASN A 98 5.82 4.65 -4.09
CA ASN A 98 4.56 3.98 -3.77
C ASN A 98 4.71 2.47 -3.93
N ARG A 99 5.26 2.00 -5.06
CA ARG A 99 5.45 0.57 -5.31
C ARG A 99 6.34 -0.10 -4.27
N LEU A 100 7.48 0.51 -3.94
CA LEU A 100 8.40 0.00 -2.92
C LEU A 100 7.75 -0.06 -1.53
N SER A 101 6.94 0.95 -1.20
CA SER A 101 6.21 1.00 0.06
C SER A 101 5.10 -0.05 0.11
N GLU A 102 4.38 -0.29 -0.99
CA GLU A 102 3.37 -1.35 -1.12
C GLU A 102 3.97 -2.75 -0.97
N GLU A 103 5.21 -2.94 -1.39
CA GLU A 103 5.98 -4.19 -1.22
C GLU A 103 6.69 -4.26 0.16
N LEU A 104 6.43 -3.31 1.05
CA LEU A 104 7.07 -3.20 2.38
C LEU A 104 8.60 -3.20 2.34
N MET A 105 9.19 -2.71 1.25
CA MET A 105 10.63 -2.58 1.12
C MET A 105 11.17 -1.54 2.10
N LYS A 106 12.29 -1.88 2.76
CA LYS A 106 12.93 -0.97 3.72
C LYS A 106 14.05 -0.19 3.03
N ALA A 107 13.96 1.12 3.05
CA ALA A 107 14.96 2.00 2.45
C ALA A 107 16.38 1.74 2.96
N ASP A 108 16.54 1.42 4.25
CA ASP A 108 17.83 1.09 4.84
C ASP A 108 18.48 -0.17 4.27
N ASP A 109 17.70 -1.20 4.00
CA ASP A 109 18.19 -2.44 3.41
C ASP A 109 18.57 -2.21 1.94
N MET A 110 17.76 -1.46 1.21
CA MET A 110 17.99 -1.12 -0.20
C MET A 110 19.27 -0.30 -0.39
N THR A 111 19.55 0.67 0.50
CA THR A 111 20.77 1.49 0.42
C THR A 111 22.07 0.69 0.66
N ARG A 112 21.98 -0.51 1.20
CA ARG A 112 23.11 -1.43 1.41
C ARG A 112 23.26 -2.48 0.30
N SER A 113 22.34 -2.49 -0.68
CA SER A 113 22.37 -3.47 -1.79
C SER A 113 23.65 -3.36 -2.62
N GLN A 114 24.10 -4.47 -3.17
CA GLN A 114 25.19 -4.48 -4.15
C GLN A 114 24.72 -3.95 -5.52
N ASP A 115 23.43 -4.08 -5.83
CA ASP A 115 22.84 -3.52 -7.05
C ASP A 115 22.69 -2.00 -6.92
N GLU A 116 23.30 -1.29 -7.88
CA GLU A 116 23.33 0.17 -7.86
C GLU A 116 21.96 0.81 -8.05
N LYS A 117 21.11 0.22 -8.90
CA LYS A 117 19.73 0.72 -9.08
C LYS A 117 18.92 0.58 -7.81
N ILE A 118 19.10 -0.53 -7.09
CA ILE A 118 18.43 -0.74 -5.79
C ILE A 118 18.92 0.27 -4.75
N ARG A 119 20.23 0.60 -4.74
CA ARG A 119 20.76 1.66 -3.86
C ARG A 119 20.16 3.01 -4.16
N VAL A 120 20.08 3.39 -5.44
CA VAL A 120 19.45 4.66 -5.87
C VAL A 120 17.99 4.72 -5.42
N LEU A 121 17.22 3.67 -5.65
CA LEU A 121 15.84 3.55 -5.17
C LEU A 121 15.74 3.70 -3.65
N GLY A 122 16.65 3.09 -2.91
CA GLY A 122 16.71 3.20 -1.45
C GLY A 122 16.98 4.64 -0.98
N TRP A 123 17.92 5.36 -1.60
CA TRP A 123 18.19 6.77 -1.32
C TRP A 123 17.01 7.67 -1.70
N MET A 124 16.37 7.39 -2.82
CA MET A 124 15.19 8.11 -3.27
C MET A 124 14.03 7.94 -2.27
N MET A 125 13.79 6.74 -1.78
CA MET A 125 12.79 6.45 -0.76
C MET A 125 13.11 7.19 0.56
N LYS A 126 14.36 7.17 1.04
CA LYS A 126 14.79 7.94 2.22
C LYS A 126 14.55 9.45 2.06
N ARG A 127 14.87 10.00 0.89
CA ARG A 127 14.66 11.43 0.60
C ARG A 127 13.17 11.76 0.68
N TYR A 128 12.35 10.95 0.03
CA TYR A 128 10.90 11.10 0.06
C TYR A 128 10.33 11.02 1.49
N GLU A 129 10.70 10.01 2.25
CA GLU A 129 10.23 9.82 3.63
C GLU A 129 10.62 11.01 4.54
N LYS A 130 11.82 11.54 4.36
CA LYS A 130 12.28 12.73 5.09
C LYS A 130 11.43 13.95 4.76
N LEU A 131 11.11 14.18 3.48
CA LEU A 131 10.27 15.29 3.03
C LEU A 131 8.83 15.16 3.53
N ALA A 132 8.22 13.99 3.36
CA ALA A 132 6.86 13.71 3.81
C ALA A 132 6.72 13.91 5.32
N ARG A 133 7.71 13.44 6.11
CA ARG A 133 7.75 13.66 7.56
C ARG A 133 7.89 15.14 7.92
N LYS A 134 8.77 15.88 7.25
CA LYS A 134 8.96 17.32 7.49
C LYS A 134 7.68 18.13 7.25
N LYS A 135 6.90 17.75 6.22
CA LYS A 135 5.62 18.40 5.88
C LYS A 135 4.43 17.78 6.61
N ASN A 136 4.65 16.74 7.41
CA ASN A 136 3.60 15.96 8.08
C ASN A 136 2.56 15.41 7.10
N PHE A 137 3.02 15.00 5.92
CA PHE A 137 2.21 14.46 4.83
C PHE A 137 2.10 12.93 4.95
N LEU A 138 0.88 12.45 4.69
CA LEU A 138 0.55 11.04 4.69
C LEU A 138 -0.20 10.71 3.39
N ASP A 139 0.51 10.16 2.42
CA ASP A 139 -0.09 9.67 1.19
C ASP A 139 -0.83 8.34 1.40
N PHE A 140 -1.61 7.92 0.40
CA PHE A 140 -2.43 6.72 0.47
C PHE A 140 -1.63 5.44 0.77
N THR A 141 -0.43 5.31 0.21
CA THR A 141 0.42 4.14 0.43
C THR A 141 1.02 4.18 1.84
N LYS A 142 1.49 5.34 2.27
CA LYS A 142 2.05 5.54 3.60
C LYS A 142 1.03 5.30 4.71
N LEU A 143 -0.21 5.66 4.48
CA LEU A 143 -1.33 5.38 5.40
C LEU A 143 -1.49 3.87 5.65
N GLN A 144 -1.36 3.03 4.61
CA GLN A 144 -1.42 1.57 4.75
C GLN A 144 -0.16 1.01 5.43
N THR A 145 1.03 1.53 5.08
CA THR A 145 2.29 1.07 5.68
C THR A 145 2.35 1.40 7.16
N GLU A 146 1.93 2.58 7.60
CA GLU A 146 1.86 2.93 9.02
C GLU A 146 0.87 2.04 9.78
N ALA A 147 -0.32 1.78 9.22
CA ALA A 147 -1.27 0.84 9.81
C ALA A 147 -0.70 -0.58 9.93
N TYR A 148 0.00 -1.06 8.90
CA TYR A 148 0.70 -2.35 8.94
C TYR A 148 1.76 -2.38 10.05
N TYR A 149 2.60 -1.36 10.17
CA TYR A 149 3.67 -1.33 11.17
C TYR A 149 3.14 -1.31 12.59
N ILE A 150 2.10 -0.51 12.90
CA ILE A 150 1.53 -0.52 14.25
C ILE A 150 0.90 -1.88 14.60
N LEU A 151 0.30 -2.57 13.62
CA LEU A 151 -0.28 -3.90 13.85
C LEU A 151 0.79 -4.99 13.95
N SER A 152 1.89 -4.89 13.18
CA SER A 152 2.96 -5.88 13.17
C SER A 152 3.91 -5.74 14.37
N GLU A 153 4.27 -4.50 14.74
CA GLU A 153 5.29 -4.21 15.74
C GLU A 153 4.72 -3.99 17.15
N LYS A 154 3.44 -3.55 17.28
CA LYS A 154 2.82 -3.25 18.57
C LYS A 154 1.82 -4.34 18.95
N GLU A 155 2.27 -5.33 19.72
CA GLU A 155 1.45 -6.47 20.12
C GLU A 155 0.19 -6.06 20.89
N ASN A 156 0.28 -5.06 21.77
CA ASN A 156 -0.86 -4.53 22.51
C ASN A 156 -1.93 -3.91 21.59
N VAL A 157 -1.52 -3.20 20.53
CA VAL A 157 -2.46 -2.67 19.52
C VAL A 157 -3.10 -3.82 18.75
N ARG A 158 -2.28 -4.74 18.23
CA ARG A 158 -2.77 -5.90 17.50
C ARG A 158 -3.80 -6.69 18.31
N ARG A 159 -3.51 -6.99 19.57
CA ARG A 159 -4.44 -7.71 20.45
C ARG A 159 -5.77 -6.96 20.60
N ARG A 160 -5.76 -5.66 20.90
CA ARG A 160 -6.99 -4.85 21.04
C ARG A 160 -7.82 -4.80 19.75
N VAL A 161 -7.19 -4.80 18.59
CA VAL A 161 -7.87 -4.85 17.29
C VAL A 161 -8.48 -6.23 17.07
N LEU A 162 -7.75 -7.31 17.34
CA LEU A 162 -8.24 -8.68 17.16
C LEU A 162 -9.34 -9.07 18.16
N GLU A 163 -9.42 -8.43 19.31
CA GLU A 163 -10.56 -8.59 20.24
C GLU A 163 -11.88 -8.05 19.66
N LYS A 164 -11.79 -7.05 18.77
CA LYS A 164 -12.97 -6.43 18.10
C LYS A 164 -13.32 -7.11 16.78
N ILE A 165 -12.30 -7.50 15.99
CA ILE A 165 -12.47 -8.06 14.65
C ILE A 165 -12.45 -9.58 14.73
N ARG A 166 -13.63 -10.21 14.58
CA ARG A 166 -13.76 -11.68 14.57
C ARG A 166 -13.85 -12.27 13.17
N TYR A 167 -14.36 -11.51 12.21
CA TYR A 167 -14.57 -11.93 10.83
C TYR A 167 -14.06 -10.86 9.89
N ILE A 168 -13.45 -11.27 8.79
CA ILE A 168 -13.00 -10.40 7.72
C ILE A 168 -13.65 -10.85 6.43
N LEU A 169 -14.30 -9.92 5.75
CA LEU A 169 -14.84 -10.12 4.42
C LEU A 169 -14.15 -9.15 3.46
N VAL A 170 -13.57 -9.67 2.40
CA VAL A 170 -12.88 -8.86 1.38
C VAL A 170 -13.50 -9.17 0.03
N ASP A 171 -13.98 -8.13 -0.62
CA ASP A 171 -14.47 -8.18 -1.99
C ASP A 171 -13.35 -7.77 -2.97
N GLU A 172 -13.48 -8.16 -4.23
CA GLU A 172 -12.51 -7.87 -5.29
C GLU A 172 -11.05 -8.22 -4.90
N TYR A 173 -10.88 -9.40 -4.28
CA TYR A 173 -9.59 -9.79 -3.70
C TYR A 173 -8.46 -9.87 -4.74
N GLN A 174 -8.77 -10.12 -6.02
CA GLN A 174 -7.81 -10.13 -7.12
C GLN A 174 -7.13 -8.77 -7.32
N ASP A 175 -7.74 -7.67 -6.85
CA ASP A 175 -7.20 -6.30 -6.99
C ASP A 175 -6.35 -5.86 -5.79
N THR A 176 -6.16 -6.76 -4.82
CA THR A 176 -5.32 -6.46 -3.65
C THR A 176 -3.83 -6.44 -4.00
N ASN A 177 -3.11 -5.49 -3.42
CA ASN A 177 -1.64 -5.46 -3.48
C ASN A 177 -1.03 -6.19 -2.26
N TYR A 178 0.30 -6.32 -2.24
CA TYR A 178 1.01 -7.09 -1.21
C TYR A 178 0.73 -6.59 0.22
N ILE A 179 0.78 -5.29 0.48
CA ILE A 179 0.53 -4.75 1.82
C ILE A 179 -0.90 -5.01 2.29
N GLN A 180 -1.88 -4.94 1.38
CA GLN A 180 -3.28 -5.21 1.70
C GLN A 180 -3.48 -6.68 2.07
N GLU A 181 -2.86 -7.60 1.35
CA GLU A 181 -2.83 -9.02 1.72
C GLU A 181 -2.22 -9.21 3.11
N ARG A 182 -1.08 -8.57 3.39
CA ARG A 182 -0.44 -8.63 4.71
C ARG A 182 -1.32 -8.08 5.83
N LEU A 183 -2.06 -7.01 5.57
CA LEU A 183 -3.05 -6.47 6.51
C LEU A 183 -4.18 -7.47 6.78
N VAL A 184 -4.73 -8.11 5.74
CA VAL A 184 -5.75 -9.16 5.90
C VAL A 184 -5.22 -10.31 6.73
N GLN A 185 -3.99 -10.76 6.49
CA GLN A 185 -3.36 -11.85 7.26
C GLN A 185 -3.20 -11.50 8.75
N ILE A 186 -2.75 -10.27 9.07
CA ILE A 186 -2.59 -9.82 10.46
C ILE A 186 -3.95 -9.71 11.15
N LEU A 187 -4.93 -9.11 10.49
CA LEU A 187 -6.27 -8.89 11.03
C LEU A 187 -7.06 -10.20 11.18
N GLY A 188 -6.76 -11.22 10.37
CA GLY A 188 -7.35 -12.56 10.50
C GLY A 188 -6.93 -13.30 11.76
N GLY A 189 -5.81 -12.89 12.36
CA GLY A 189 -5.33 -13.47 13.62
C GLY A 189 -5.08 -14.97 13.55
N ARG A 190 -5.26 -15.65 14.69
CA ARG A 190 -5.07 -17.11 14.80
C ARG A 190 -6.26 -17.89 14.27
N GLU A 191 -7.47 -17.36 14.43
CA GLU A 191 -8.72 -18.05 14.05
C GLU A 191 -8.95 -18.06 12.54
N ARG A 192 -8.33 -17.11 11.82
CA ARG A 192 -8.37 -17.02 10.36
C ARG A 192 -9.79 -17.05 9.78
N ASN A 193 -10.73 -16.39 10.44
CA ASN A 193 -12.09 -16.22 9.94
C ASN A 193 -12.12 -15.19 8.79
N ILE A 194 -11.55 -15.59 7.64
CA ILE A 194 -11.40 -14.73 6.48
C ILE A 194 -12.23 -15.29 5.34
N PHE A 195 -13.08 -14.45 4.78
CA PHE A 195 -13.85 -14.74 3.58
C PHE A 195 -13.46 -13.74 2.49
N VAL A 196 -13.06 -14.25 1.35
CA VAL A 196 -12.69 -13.42 0.20
C VAL A 196 -13.54 -13.79 -1.01
N VAL A 197 -13.89 -12.80 -1.79
CA VAL A 197 -14.55 -12.95 -3.09
C VAL A 197 -13.66 -12.29 -4.14
N GLY A 198 -13.55 -12.90 -5.30
CA GLY A 198 -12.78 -12.35 -6.40
C GLY A 198 -12.89 -13.22 -7.65
N ASP A 199 -12.47 -12.63 -8.74
CA ASP A 199 -12.46 -13.23 -10.07
C ASP A 199 -11.10 -12.95 -10.72
N ASP A 200 -10.29 -13.97 -10.92
CA ASP A 200 -8.95 -13.84 -11.49
C ASP A 200 -8.97 -13.40 -12.96
N ASP A 201 -10.05 -13.69 -13.70
CA ASP A 201 -10.25 -13.22 -15.08
C ASP A 201 -10.53 -11.71 -15.16
N GLN A 202 -11.02 -11.10 -14.07
CA GLN A 202 -11.29 -9.66 -13.98
C GLN A 202 -10.11 -8.83 -13.51
N SER A 203 -8.96 -9.41 -13.22
CA SER A 203 -7.78 -8.72 -12.71
C SER A 203 -7.11 -7.83 -13.76
N ILE A 204 -7.65 -6.62 -13.95
CA ILE A 204 -7.14 -5.61 -14.90
C ILE A 204 -6.23 -4.56 -14.22
N TYR A 205 -6.16 -4.52 -12.90
CA TYR A 205 -5.41 -3.50 -12.12
C TYR A 205 -3.98 -3.89 -11.80
N ARG A 206 -3.38 -4.82 -12.54
CA ARG A 206 -1.98 -5.24 -12.38
C ARG A 206 -1.00 -4.06 -12.40
N PHE A 207 -1.27 -3.03 -13.18
CA PHE A 207 -0.46 -1.82 -13.26
C PHE A 207 -0.50 -0.94 -11.99
N ARG A 208 -1.49 -1.17 -11.09
CA ARG A 208 -1.60 -0.52 -9.77
C ARG A 208 -0.98 -1.35 -8.65
N GLY A 209 -0.23 -2.40 -8.96
CA GLY A 209 0.37 -3.26 -7.95
C GLY A 209 -0.50 -4.44 -7.52
N ALA A 210 -1.73 -4.56 -8.04
CA ALA A 210 -2.55 -5.74 -7.84
C ALA A 210 -1.81 -7.00 -8.31
N THR A 211 -1.85 -8.02 -7.50
CA THR A 211 -1.17 -9.29 -7.76
C THR A 211 -2.20 -10.40 -7.82
N VAL A 212 -2.52 -10.86 -9.03
CA VAL A 212 -3.40 -12.05 -9.23
C VAL A 212 -2.90 -13.24 -8.43
N ALA A 213 -1.59 -13.28 -8.16
CA ALA A 213 -1.00 -14.29 -7.29
C ALA A 213 -1.65 -14.33 -5.89
N ASN A 214 -2.17 -13.22 -5.37
CA ASN A 214 -2.80 -13.19 -4.06
C ASN A 214 -4.05 -14.08 -4.03
N ILE A 215 -4.93 -14.00 -5.02
CA ILE A 215 -6.11 -14.86 -5.07
C ILE A 215 -5.74 -16.32 -5.43
N LEU A 216 -4.84 -16.52 -6.40
CA LEU A 216 -4.41 -17.86 -6.83
C LEU A 216 -3.63 -18.60 -5.74
N GLN A 217 -2.91 -17.89 -4.87
CA GLN A 217 -2.13 -18.46 -3.78
C GLN A 217 -2.86 -18.44 -2.44
N PHE A 218 -4.06 -17.85 -2.37
CA PHE A 218 -4.83 -17.76 -1.13
C PHE A 218 -4.96 -19.10 -0.42
N GLN A 219 -5.35 -20.13 -1.14
CA GLN A 219 -5.47 -21.48 -0.59
C GLN A 219 -4.13 -22.03 -0.05
N LYS A 220 -3.01 -21.72 -0.71
CA LYS A 220 -1.68 -22.14 -0.25
C LYS A 220 -1.28 -21.43 1.05
N HIS A 221 -1.61 -20.14 1.17
CA HIS A 221 -1.29 -19.32 2.35
C HIS A 221 -2.10 -19.74 3.59
N PHE A 222 -3.38 -20.12 3.40
CA PHE A 222 -4.28 -20.46 4.49
C PHE A 222 -4.41 -21.98 4.74
N GLY A 223 -3.82 -22.80 3.86
CA GLY A 223 -3.67 -24.25 4.04
C GLY A 223 -4.96 -25.05 3.86
N SER A 224 -4.97 -26.26 4.42
CA SER A 224 -6.05 -27.25 4.25
C SER A 224 -7.40 -26.83 4.86
N SER A 225 -7.43 -25.84 5.73
CA SER A 225 -8.68 -25.29 6.29
C SER A 225 -9.39 -24.33 5.33
N CYS A 226 -8.77 -23.93 4.22
CA CYS A 226 -9.37 -23.07 3.23
C CYS A 226 -10.37 -23.84 2.37
N ARG A 227 -11.63 -23.40 2.38
CA ARG A 227 -12.68 -23.91 1.49
C ARG A 227 -12.83 -23.02 0.28
N VAL A 228 -12.68 -23.57 -0.91
CA VAL A 228 -12.92 -22.86 -2.18
C VAL A 228 -14.32 -23.21 -2.67
N ILE A 229 -15.08 -22.18 -3.07
CA ILE A 229 -16.41 -22.32 -3.68
C ILE A 229 -16.36 -21.56 -5.01
N THR A 230 -16.59 -22.29 -6.11
CA THR A 230 -16.60 -21.70 -7.45
C THR A 230 -18.05 -21.45 -7.88
N LEU A 231 -18.33 -20.23 -8.33
CA LEU A 231 -19.61 -19.84 -8.92
C LEU A 231 -19.49 -19.97 -10.44
N HIS A 232 -20.32 -20.81 -11.06
CA HIS A 232 -20.26 -21.12 -12.50
C HIS A 232 -21.33 -20.41 -13.33
N THR A 233 -22.35 -19.82 -12.68
CA THR A 233 -23.46 -19.18 -13.39
C THR A 233 -23.24 -17.69 -13.44
N ASN A 234 -23.16 -17.16 -14.66
CA ASN A 234 -23.14 -15.71 -14.92
C ASN A 234 -24.58 -15.29 -15.32
N TYR A 235 -25.09 -14.22 -14.72
CA TYR A 235 -26.46 -13.72 -14.95
C TYR A 235 -26.46 -12.44 -15.77
#